data_c6c4f373f29737a1c6993aff4b208f6b
#
_entry.id   c6c4f373f29737a1c6993aff4b208f6b
#
_cell.length_a   1.000
_cell.length_b   1.000
_cell.length_c   1.000
_cell.angle_alpha   90.00
_cell.angle_beta   90.00
_cell.angle_gamma   90.00
#
_symmetry.space_group_name_H-M   'P 1'
#
loop_
_entity.id
_entity.type
_entity.pdbx_description
1 polymer ?
#
loop_
_entity_poly.entity_id
_entity_poly.type
_entity_poly.pdbx_seq_one_letter_code
_entity_poly.pdbx_strand_id
1 'polypeptide(L)'
;YNTIVGELDDSSFTPVVTVEWDANADTMAYLTWTKGFKSGGFDARSNGHPDAAVANAGNPLSGSPITGTWEFDREEATSIELGSKMTLADGAAELNVALFMTEYSDLQISQFDGTLGFNVTNAGEATVKGLEADGRWAVSENITLTGSAAYLDFNYDKFPNSQCYFGQASDSADFAGLCDVSGQRKEYTPELQANVSASWIGDVGEGLVLAASVDLSYMDDYLFAANLDPRAKQDAATQVSARVAIRDSEGAWEVALLGRNLTDEKVINLGGNTPLGGTLTGGGGNSYFAFVNRPLNIALQAKYSF
;
A
#
# COMPACT_ATOMS: atom_id res chain seq x y z
N TYR A 1 -2.83 -39.38 -6.16
CA TYR A 1 -2.74 -37.95 -6.44
C TYR A 1 -3.72 -37.64 -7.57
N ASN A 2 -4.72 -36.82 -7.33
CA ASN A 2 -5.58 -36.31 -8.40
C ASN A 2 -4.82 -35.18 -9.10
N THR A 3 -4.57 -35.32 -10.39
CA THR A 3 -4.04 -34.24 -11.20
C THR A 3 -5.23 -33.38 -11.62
N ILE A 4 -5.24 -32.14 -11.20
CA ILE A 4 -6.22 -31.14 -11.64
C ILE A 4 -5.57 -30.44 -12.83
N VAL A 5 -6.29 -30.40 -13.95
CA VAL A 5 -5.87 -29.73 -15.18
C VAL A 5 -6.89 -28.65 -15.49
N GLY A 6 -6.44 -27.43 -15.65
CA GLY A 6 -7.26 -26.30 -16.08
C GLY A 6 -6.60 -25.60 -17.26
N GLU A 7 -7.41 -25.02 -18.11
CA GLU A 7 -7.00 -24.18 -19.23
C GLU A 7 -7.82 -22.90 -19.18
N LEU A 8 -7.15 -21.77 -19.25
CA LEU A 8 -7.78 -20.45 -19.28
C LEU A 8 -7.26 -19.68 -20.49
N ASP A 9 -8.17 -19.22 -21.32
CA ASP A 9 -7.88 -18.25 -22.39
C ASP A 9 -8.57 -16.93 -22.03
N ASP A 10 -7.77 -15.89 -21.82
CA ASP A 10 -8.26 -14.60 -21.36
C ASP A 10 -7.74 -13.48 -22.26
N SER A 11 -8.64 -12.60 -22.70
CA SER A 11 -8.30 -11.42 -23.50
C SER A 11 -9.14 -10.22 -23.06
N SER A 12 -8.54 -9.04 -23.07
CA SER A 12 -9.25 -7.81 -22.71
C SER A 12 -8.79 -6.63 -23.56
N PHE A 13 -9.72 -5.71 -23.79
CA PHE A 13 -9.43 -4.42 -24.40
C PHE A 13 -9.23 -3.38 -23.30
N THR A 14 -8.04 -2.79 -23.24
CA THR A 14 -7.60 -1.86 -22.19
C THR A 14 -7.26 -0.48 -22.76
N PRO A 15 -8.27 0.32 -23.12
CA PRO A 15 -8.05 1.63 -23.70
C PRO A 15 -7.55 2.62 -22.66
N VAL A 16 -6.73 3.58 -23.13
CA VAL A 16 -6.36 4.79 -22.40
C VAL A 16 -6.69 5.99 -23.28
N VAL A 17 -7.40 6.96 -22.72
CA VAL A 17 -7.71 8.23 -23.38
C VAL A 17 -7.26 9.37 -22.47
N THR A 18 -6.35 10.20 -22.96
CA THR A 18 -5.86 11.38 -22.25
C THR A 18 -6.13 12.62 -23.07
N VAL A 19 -6.62 13.66 -22.41
CA VAL A 19 -6.75 15.01 -22.95
C VAL A 19 -5.82 15.90 -22.14
N GLU A 20 -4.91 16.58 -22.81
CA GLU A 20 -3.96 17.52 -22.21
C GLU A 20 -4.29 18.93 -22.70
N TRP A 21 -4.14 19.90 -21.81
CA TRP A 21 -4.37 21.30 -22.09
C TRP A 21 -3.29 22.17 -21.44
N ASP A 22 -2.49 22.80 -22.27
CA ASP A 22 -1.53 23.81 -21.85
C ASP A 22 -2.28 25.13 -21.60
N ALA A 23 -2.62 25.42 -20.34
CA ALA A 23 -3.31 26.63 -19.95
C ALA A 23 -2.45 27.87 -20.18
N ASN A 24 -1.14 27.73 -19.98
CA ASN A 24 -0.09 28.70 -20.29
C ASN A 24 1.28 27.97 -20.35
N ALA A 25 2.38 28.73 -20.49
CA ALA A 25 3.74 28.16 -20.58
C ALA A 25 4.17 27.38 -19.32
N ASP A 26 3.56 27.68 -18.18
CA ASP A 26 3.96 27.18 -16.86
C ASP A 26 2.95 26.22 -16.24
N THR A 27 1.79 26.02 -16.92
CA THR A 27 0.70 25.20 -16.35
C THR A 27 0.05 24.33 -17.43
N MET A 28 0.12 23.02 -17.19
CA MET A 28 -0.60 22.01 -17.96
C MET A 28 -1.62 21.31 -17.07
N ALA A 29 -2.82 21.09 -17.60
CA ALA A 29 -3.85 20.26 -16.98
C ALA A 29 -4.15 19.06 -17.88
N TYR A 30 -4.56 17.95 -17.27
CA TYR A 30 -4.93 16.75 -18.02
C TYR A 30 -6.10 16.03 -17.40
N LEU A 31 -6.81 15.30 -18.24
CA LEU A 31 -7.86 14.36 -17.85
C LEU A 31 -7.56 13.03 -18.53
N THR A 32 -7.42 11.99 -17.74
CA THR A 32 -7.19 10.63 -18.23
C THR A 32 -8.34 9.73 -17.83
N TRP A 33 -8.82 8.94 -18.77
CA TRP A 33 -9.68 7.79 -18.51
C TRP A 33 -8.97 6.53 -19.01
N THR A 34 -8.95 5.48 -18.17
CA THR A 34 -8.28 4.22 -18.51
C THR A 34 -9.08 3.03 -18.01
N LYS A 35 -8.99 1.94 -18.75
CA LYS A 35 -9.47 0.62 -18.34
C LYS A 35 -8.31 -0.36 -18.33
N GLY A 36 -8.20 -1.13 -17.23
CA GLY A 36 -7.20 -2.17 -17.05
C GLY A 36 -7.84 -3.48 -16.60
N PHE A 37 -7.08 -4.57 -16.63
CA PHE A 37 -7.49 -5.85 -16.09
C PHE A 37 -6.30 -6.63 -15.56
N LYS A 38 -6.60 -7.57 -14.68
CA LYS A 38 -5.69 -8.62 -14.24
C LYS A 38 -6.36 -9.96 -14.54
N SER A 39 -5.67 -10.83 -15.27
CA SER A 39 -6.26 -12.09 -15.73
C SER A 39 -6.70 -12.97 -14.56
N GLY A 40 -7.75 -13.75 -14.76
CA GLY A 40 -8.08 -14.88 -13.94
C GLY A 40 -6.99 -15.95 -13.99
N GLY A 41 -7.17 -16.99 -13.22
CA GLY A 41 -6.18 -18.06 -13.16
C GLY A 41 -6.53 -19.18 -12.19
N PHE A 42 -5.51 -19.96 -11.86
CA PHE A 42 -5.62 -21.10 -10.97
C PHE A 42 -4.65 -20.97 -9.80
N ASP A 43 -5.15 -21.03 -8.57
CA ASP A 43 -4.31 -20.97 -7.38
C ASP A 43 -3.83 -22.38 -6.98
N ALA A 44 -2.58 -22.69 -7.28
CA ALA A 44 -1.95 -23.98 -6.93
C ALA A 44 -1.85 -24.22 -5.39
N ARG A 45 -2.05 -23.19 -4.57
CA ARG A 45 -2.08 -23.30 -3.10
C ARG A 45 -3.46 -23.67 -2.58
N SER A 46 -4.50 -23.55 -3.42
CA SER A 46 -5.87 -23.82 -3.03
C SER A 46 -6.06 -25.29 -2.67
N ASN A 47 -6.74 -25.54 -1.55
CA ASN A 47 -7.27 -26.84 -1.19
C ASN A 47 -8.70 -27.03 -1.71
N GLY A 48 -9.23 -26.04 -2.44
CA GLY A 48 -10.55 -26.06 -3.02
C GLY A 48 -10.70 -27.16 -4.05
N HIS A 49 -11.87 -27.77 -4.10
CA HIS A 49 -12.23 -28.70 -5.17
C HIS A 49 -12.74 -27.89 -6.38
N PRO A 50 -12.40 -28.25 -7.62
CA PRO A 50 -12.88 -27.54 -8.79
C PRO A 50 -14.42 -27.59 -8.97
N ASP A 51 -15.08 -28.54 -8.33
CA ASP A 51 -16.55 -28.59 -8.27
C ASP A 51 -17.04 -27.71 -7.09
N ALA A 52 -17.74 -26.62 -7.43
CA ALA A 52 -18.26 -25.68 -6.47
C ALA A 52 -19.20 -26.32 -5.43
N ALA A 53 -19.93 -27.36 -5.79
CA ALA A 53 -20.80 -28.07 -4.85
C ALA A 53 -20.02 -28.81 -3.78
N VAL A 54 -18.83 -29.33 -4.13
CA VAL A 54 -17.92 -30.00 -3.18
C VAL A 54 -17.09 -28.98 -2.43
N ALA A 55 -16.64 -27.93 -3.08
CA ALA A 55 -15.88 -26.84 -2.45
C ALA A 55 -16.67 -26.17 -1.30
N ASN A 56 -17.97 -25.99 -1.49
CA ASN A 56 -18.87 -25.39 -0.49
C ASN A 56 -19.40 -26.37 0.58
N ALA A 57 -18.97 -27.64 0.55
CA ALA A 57 -19.42 -28.64 1.53
C ALA A 57 -18.83 -28.45 2.94
N GLY A 58 -17.98 -27.42 3.12
CA GLY A 58 -17.28 -27.14 4.36
C GLY A 58 -16.00 -27.95 4.54
N ASN A 59 -15.10 -27.44 5.37
CA ASN A 59 -13.88 -28.16 5.71
C ASN A 59 -14.15 -29.13 6.86
N PRO A 60 -14.05 -30.45 6.68
CA PRO A 60 -14.34 -31.43 7.72
C PRO A 60 -13.39 -31.34 8.94
N LEU A 61 -12.25 -30.66 8.80
CA LEU A 61 -11.26 -30.51 9.88
C LEU A 61 -11.50 -29.25 10.73
N SER A 62 -12.14 -28.23 10.21
CA SER A 62 -12.30 -26.96 10.92
C SER A 62 -13.76 -26.55 11.14
N GLY A 63 -14.72 -27.20 10.45
CA GLY A 63 -16.11 -26.76 10.43
C GLY A 63 -16.32 -25.42 9.71
N SER A 64 -15.27 -24.85 9.14
CA SER A 64 -15.33 -23.62 8.37
C SER A 64 -15.62 -23.90 6.89
N PRO A 65 -16.41 -23.09 6.21
CA PRO A 65 -16.62 -23.21 4.78
C PRO A 65 -15.29 -22.99 4.04
N ILE A 66 -15.06 -23.76 2.98
CA ILE A 66 -13.96 -23.53 2.06
C ILE A 66 -14.33 -22.29 1.25
N THR A 67 -13.53 -21.25 1.34
CA THR A 67 -13.69 -20.03 0.57
C THR A 67 -12.92 -20.16 -0.73
N GLY A 68 -13.61 -19.95 -1.83
CA GLY A 68 -13.02 -19.97 -3.17
C GLY A 68 -12.77 -21.38 -3.71
N THR A 69 -12.68 -21.45 -4.99
CA THR A 69 -12.24 -22.60 -5.77
C THR A 69 -10.76 -22.43 -6.10
N TRP A 70 -10.12 -23.44 -6.73
CA TRP A 70 -8.77 -23.29 -7.26
C TRP A 70 -8.71 -22.35 -8.47
N GLU A 71 -9.84 -22.10 -9.16
CA GLU A 71 -10.02 -21.14 -10.24
C GLU A 71 -10.58 -19.82 -9.70
N PHE A 72 -10.06 -18.72 -10.19
CA PHE A 72 -10.53 -17.37 -9.91
C PHE A 72 -10.67 -16.55 -11.19
N ASP A 73 -11.67 -15.67 -11.20
CA ASP A 73 -12.03 -14.82 -12.33
C ASP A 73 -11.07 -13.64 -12.48
N ARG A 74 -11.14 -12.98 -13.65
CA ARG A 74 -10.41 -11.74 -13.89
C ARG A 74 -10.89 -10.62 -12.96
N GLU A 75 -9.97 -9.73 -12.63
CA GLU A 75 -10.24 -8.44 -12.01
C GLU A 75 -10.23 -7.36 -13.09
N GLU A 76 -11.18 -6.44 -13.09
CA GLU A 76 -11.19 -5.29 -13.96
C GLU A 76 -11.09 -3.99 -13.14
N ALA A 77 -10.43 -2.97 -13.71
CA ALA A 77 -10.31 -1.66 -13.13
C ALA A 77 -10.67 -0.59 -14.16
N THR A 78 -11.47 0.40 -13.74
CA THR A 78 -11.74 1.60 -14.52
C THR A 78 -11.34 2.82 -13.71
N SER A 79 -10.47 3.66 -14.26
CA SER A 79 -9.94 4.83 -13.57
C SER A 79 -10.20 6.11 -14.35
N ILE A 80 -10.49 7.18 -13.61
CA ILE A 80 -10.49 8.55 -14.07
C ILE A 80 -9.56 9.39 -13.21
N GLU A 81 -8.74 10.22 -13.84
CA GLU A 81 -7.78 11.09 -13.17
C GLU A 81 -7.80 12.49 -13.81
N LEU A 82 -7.90 13.50 -12.97
CA LEU A 82 -7.75 14.91 -13.32
C LEU A 82 -6.52 15.46 -12.60
N GLY A 83 -5.56 15.97 -13.35
CA GLY A 83 -4.33 16.48 -12.76
C GLY A 83 -3.88 17.80 -13.38
N SER A 84 -2.92 18.42 -12.68
CA SER A 84 -2.23 19.62 -13.17
C SER A 84 -0.75 19.54 -12.79
N LYS A 85 0.11 20.00 -13.70
CA LYS A 85 1.55 20.19 -13.49
C LYS A 85 1.86 21.67 -13.67
N MET A 86 2.51 22.24 -12.67
CA MET A 86 2.73 23.67 -12.60
C MET A 86 4.20 23.97 -12.29
N THR A 87 4.77 24.89 -13.07
CA THR A 87 6.04 25.57 -12.78
C THR A 87 5.69 26.91 -12.15
N LEU A 88 6.24 27.22 -11.00
CA LEU A 88 5.90 28.38 -10.18
C LEU A 88 7.16 29.16 -9.82
N ALA A 89 6.99 30.40 -9.35
CA ALA A 89 8.09 31.24 -8.87
C ALA A 89 9.23 31.37 -9.90
N ASP A 90 8.89 31.67 -11.16
CA ASP A 90 9.84 31.82 -12.28
C ASP A 90 10.78 30.60 -12.47
N GLY A 91 10.24 29.38 -12.27
CA GLY A 91 11.00 28.12 -12.40
C GLY A 91 11.65 27.63 -11.10
N ALA A 92 11.54 28.39 -10.02
CA ALA A 92 12.12 28.01 -8.75
C ALA A 92 11.30 26.94 -8.00
N ALA A 93 10.03 26.74 -8.37
CA ALA A 93 9.16 25.73 -7.77
C ALA A 93 8.39 24.94 -8.83
N GLU A 94 8.12 23.68 -8.50
CA GLU A 94 7.26 22.77 -9.25
C GLU A 94 6.22 22.18 -8.31
N LEU A 95 4.97 22.09 -8.79
CA LEU A 95 3.86 21.49 -8.06
C LEU A 95 3.02 20.64 -9.01
N ASN A 96 2.82 19.39 -8.66
CA ASN A 96 1.91 18.47 -9.34
C ASN A 96 0.76 18.13 -8.39
N VAL A 97 -0.46 18.07 -8.92
CA VAL A 97 -1.65 17.70 -8.16
C VAL A 97 -2.50 16.79 -9.02
N ALA A 98 -3.03 15.71 -8.46
CA ALA A 98 -3.95 14.80 -9.12
C ALA A 98 -5.12 14.44 -8.22
N LEU A 99 -6.32 14.41 -8.78
CA LEU A 99 -7.53 13.83 -8.22
C LEU A 99 -7.86 12.57 -9.00
N PHE A 100 -8.11 11.47 -8.35
CA PHE A 100 -8.41 10.22 -9.04
C PHE A 100 -9.53 9.43 -8.37
N MET A 101 -10.16 8.59 -9.18
CA MET A 101 -11.11 7.58 -8.74
C MET A 101 -10.92 6.34 -9.61
N THR A 102 -10.78 5.18 -8.96
CA THR A 102 -10.69 3.87 -9.62
C THR A 102 -11.71 2.93 -9.01
N GLU A 103 -12.53 2.34 -9.87
CA GLU A 103 -13.49 1.31 -9.52
C GLU A 103 -12.93 -0.06 -9.94
N TYR A 104 -12.97 -1.02 -9.02
CA TYR A 104 -12.57 -2.41 -9.23
C TYR A 104 -13.80 -3.30 -9.23
N SER A 105 -13.88 -4.19 -10.22
CA SER A 105 -14.82 -5.30 -10.26
C SER A 105 -14.06 -6.61 -10.11
N ASP A 106 -14.64 -7.54 -9.36
CA ASP A 106 -14.07 -8.88 -9.11
C ASP A 106 -12.65 -8.83 -8.54
N LEU A 107 -12.39 -7.90 -7.61
CA LEU A 107 -11.09 -7.68 -6.97
C LEU A 107 -10.52 -8.98 -6.43
N GLN A 108 -9.34 -9.37 -6.90
CA GLN A 108 -8.65 -10.59 -6.48
C GLN A 108 -7.95 -10.40 -5.14
N ILE A 109 -8.36 -11.17 -4.13
CA ILE A 109 -7.83 -11.13 -2.78
C ILE A 109 -7.32 -12.50 -2.39
N SER A 110 -6.15 -12.57 -1.74
CA SER A 110 -5.64 -13.80 -1.14
C SER A 110 -6.17 -13.94 0.28
N GLN A 111 -6.96 -14.98 0.52
CA GLN A 111 -7.55 -15.29 1.83
C GLN A 111 -7.00 -16.60 2.37
N PHE A 112 -6.86 -16.66 3.70
CA PHE A 112 -6.60 -17.92 4.41
C PHE A 112 -7.86 -18.78 4.39
N ASP A 113 -7.74 -20.05 4.02
CA ASP A 113 -8.89 -20.97 3.85
C ASP A 113 -9.41 -21.59 5.14
N GLY A 114 -8.86 -21.18 6.29
CA GLY A 114 -9.22 -21.73 7.60
C GLY A 114 -8.52 -23.06 7.93
N THR A 115 -7.69 -23.59 7.03
CA THR A 115 -6.91 -24.83 7.24
C THR A 115 -5.42 -24.56 7.28
N LEU A 116 -4.72 -24.80 6.20
CA LEU A 116 -3.28 -24.56 6.05
C LEU A 116 -2.98 -23.86 4.71
N GLY A 117 -4.00 -23.51 3.95
CA GLY A 117 -3.90 -22.92 2.64
C GLY A 117 -4.32 -21.46 2.57
N PHE A 118 -3.98 -20.86 1.46
CA PHE A 118 -4.49 -19.56 1.03
C PHE A 118 -5.10 -19.75 -0.35
N ASN A 119 -6.26 -19.15 -0.56
CA ASN A 119 -6.92 -19.14 -1.87
C ASN A 119 -6.97 -17.71 -2.39
N VAL A 120 -6.83 -17.54 -3.68
CA VAL A 120 -7.27 -16.33 -4.36
C VAL A 120 -8.78 -16.43 -4.56
N THR A 121 -9.48 -15.39 -4.18
CA THR A 121 -10.94 -15.26 -4.38
C THR A 121 -11.24 -13.88 -4.95
N ASN A 122 -12.34 -13.76 -5.67
CA ASN A 122 -12.85 -12.49 -6.15
C ASN A 122 -13.74 -11.87 -5.06
N ALA A 123 -13.31 -10.76 -4.48
CA ALA A 123 -13.97 -10.10 -3.36
C ALA A 123 -15.27 -9.37 -3.75
N GLY A 124 -15.50 -9.15 -5.04
CA GLY A 124 -16.59 -8.35 -5.56
C GLY A 124 -16.12 -6.96 -6.00
N GLU A 125 -16.61 -5.90 -5.36
CA GLU A 125 -16.39 -4.53 -5.84
C GLU A 125 -15.62 -3.71 -4.80
N ALA A 126 -14.75 -2.81 -5.27
CA ALA A 126 -14.03 -1.87 -4.43
C ALA A 126 -13.81 -0.55 -5.17
N THR A 127 -13.83 0.56 -4.43
CA THR A 127 -13.52 1.88 -4.96
C THR A 127 -12.37 2.49 -4.21
N VAL A 128 -11.41 3.04 -4.95
CA VAL A 128 -10.38 3.92 -4.42
C VAL A 128 -10.50 5.29 -5.04
N LYS A 129 -10.50 6.33 -4.23
CA LYS A 129 -10.48 7.72 -4.66
C LYS A 129 -9.51 8.50 -3.78
N GLY A 130 -8.91 9.52 -4.36
CA GLY A 130 -7.92 10.26 -3.62
C GLY A 130 -7.47 11.55 -4.27
N LEU A 131 -6.61 12.22 -3.53
CA LEU A 131 -5.89 13.41 -3.92
C LEU A 131 -4.41 13.15 -3.67
N GLU A 132 -3.59 13.41 -4.67
CA GLU A 132 -2.13 13.38 -4.56
C GLU A 132 -1.57 14.75 -4.91
N ALA A 133 -0.55 15.15 -4.19
CA ALA A 133 0.24 16.33 -4.48
C ALA A 133 1.71 16.05 -4.20
N ASP A 134 2.58 16.48 -5.10
CA ASP A 134 4.01 16.52 -4.89
C ASP A 134 4.62 17.81 -5.44
N GLY A 135 5.74 18.20 -4.85
CA GLY A 135 6.39 19.42 -5.27
C GLY A 135 7.82 19.57 -4.78
N ARG A 136 8.49 20.49 -5.43
CA ARG A 136 9.84 20.93 -5.09
C ARG A 136 9.91 22.44 -5.16
N TRP A 137 10.61 23.06 -4.22
CA TRP A 137 10.84 24.50 -4.18
C TRP A 137 12.28 24.84 -3.79
N ALA A 138 13.03 25.45 -4.71
CA ALA A 138 14.29 26.07 -4.43
C ALA A 138 14.05 27.44 -3.79
N VAL A 139 13.91 27.46 -2.45
CA VAL A 139 13.60 28.66 -1.65
C VAL A 139 14.70 29.71 -1.77
N SER A 140 15.96 29.24 -1.91
CA SER A 140 17.14 30.03 -2.17
C SER A 140 18.20 29.16 -2.89
N GLU A 141 19.34 29.75 -3.24
CA GLU A 141 20.47 29.01 -3.80
C GLU A 141 20.95 27.87 -2.90
N ASN A 142 20.74 27.98 -1.62
CA ASN A 142 21.20 27.02 -0.62
C ASN A 142 20.10 26.11 -0.06
N ILE A 143 18.81 26.47 -0.16
CA ILE A 143 17.69 25.79 0.49
C ILE A 143 16.75 25.22 -0.56
N THR A 144 16.51 23.92 -0.48
CA THR A 144 15.46 23.24 -1.25
C THR A 144 14.50 22.54 -0.32
N LEU A 145 13.22 22.74 -0.54
CA LEU A 145 12.14 21.98 0.06
C LEU A 145 11.59 21.00 -0.98
N THR A 146 11.26 19.78 -0.55
CA THR A 146 10.50 18.82 -1.34
C THR A 146 9.41 18.24 -0.47
N GLY A 147 8.29 17.88 -1.06
CA GLY A 147 7.21 17.28 -0.31
C GLY A 147 6.27 16.50 -1.20
N SER A 148 5.59 15.54 -0.60
CA SER A 148 4.48 14.83 -1.20
C SER A 148 3.44 14.52 -0.14
N ALA A 149 2.17 14.52 -0.55
CA ALA A 149 1.05 14.10 0.29
C ALA A 149 0.05 13.33 -0.56
N ALA A 150 -0.52 12.28 0.00
CA ALA A 150 -1.60 11.51 -0.60
C ALA A 150 -2.71 11.33 0.41
N TYR A 151 -3.92 11.67 0.02
CA TYR A 151 -5.15 11.29 0.72
C TYR A 151 -5.83 10.19 -0.06
N LEU A 152 -6.13 9.08 0.58
CA LEU A 152 -6.65 7.87 -0.04
C LEU A 152 -7.86 7.35 0.73
N ASP A 153 -9.00 7.22 0.06
CA ASP A 153 -10.20 6.56 0.54
C ASP A 153 -10.41 5.29 -0.29
N PHE A 154 -10.02 4.13 0.27
CA PHE A 154 -10.12 2.83 -0.38
C PHE A 154 -11.03 1.90 0.40
N ASN A 155 -12.26 1.69 -0.11
CA ASN A 155 -13.28 0.88 0.53
C ASN A 155 -13.67 -0.32 -0.33
N TYR A 156 -14.06 -1.40 0.36
CA TYR A 156 -14.79 -2.49 -0.25
C TYR A 156 -16.25 -2.06 -0.43
N ASP A 157 -16.72 -1.88 -1.66
CA ASP A 157 -18.12 -1.57 -1.92
C ASP A 157 -18.99 -2.81 -1.70
N LYS A 158 -18.45 -3.98 -2.08
CA LYS A 158 -19.11 -5.27 -1.91
C LYS A 158 -18.09 -6.38 -1.64
N PHE A 159 -18.10 -6.91 -0.42
CA PHE A 159 -17.27 -8.07 -0.05
C PHE A 159 -17.98 -8.88 1.05
N PRO A 160 -19.04 -9.66 0.68
CA PRO A 160 -19.90 -10.35 1.64
C PRO A 160 -19.28 -11.63 2.22
N ASN A 161 -18.17 -12.13 1.67
CA ASN A 161 -17.61 -13.44 1.95
C ASN A 161 -16.15 -13.38 2.41
N SER A 162 -15.81 -12.39 3.25
CA SER A 162 -14.52 -12.29 3.89
C SER A 162 -14.38 -13.29 5.04
N GLN A 163 -13.15 -13.61 5.41
CA GLN A 163 -12.87 -14.36 6.62
C GLN A 163 -13.21 -13.53 7.87
N CYS A 164 -14.01 -14.09 8.78
CA CYS A 164 -14.23 -13.48 10.08
C CYS A 164 -12.93 -13.44 10.90
N TYR A 165 -12.73 -12.36 11.65
CA TYR A 165 -11.66 -12.36 12.64
C TYR A 165 -12.05 -13.19 13.87
N PHE A 166 -11.09 -13.60 14.67
CA PHE A 166 -11.31 -14.42 15.84
C PHE A 166 -12.27 -13.77 16.84
N GLY A 167 -13.38 -14.47 17.12
CA GLY A 167 -14.44 -14.00 18.01
C GLY A 167 -15.52 -13.15 17.36
N GLN A 168 -15.42 -12.86 16.05
CA GLN A 168 -16.48 -12.22 15.28
C GLN A 168 -17.61 -13.22 15.01
N ALA A 169 -18.83 -12.78 15.16
CA ALA A 169 -20.00 -13.56 14.74
C ALA A 169 -20.12 -13.50 13.21
N SER A 170 -20.38 -14.64 12.58
CA SER A 170 -20.65 -14.71 11.15
C SER A 170 -21.92 -13.93 10.79
N ASP A 171 -21.85 -13.09 9.79
CA ASP A 171 -22.96 -12.26 9.28
C ASP A 171 -23.07 -12.26 7.74
N SER A 172 -22.23 -13.06 7.02
CA SER A 172 -22.41 -13.24 5.59
C SER A 172 -23.77 -13.85 5.28
N ALA A 173 -24.49 -13.26 4.30
CA ALA A 173 -25.78 -13.78 3.82
C ALA A 173 -25.61 -15.05 2.98
N ASP A 174 -24.44 -15.25 2.36
CA ASP A 174 -24.20 -16.31 1.39
C ASP A 174 -23.67 -17.59 2.06
N PHE A 175 -22.78 -17.44 3.05
CA PHE A 175 -22.09 -18.57 3.68
C PHE A 175 -21.98 -18.42 5.18
N ALA A 176 -22.46 -19.42 5.92
CA ALA A 176 -22.26 -19.49 7.36
C ALA A 176 -20.75 -19.64 7.69
N GLY A 177 -20.26 -18.84 8.62
CA GLY A 177 -18.86 -18.83 9.04
C GLY A 177 -17.99 -17.80 8.32
N LEU A 178 -18.56 -17.04 7.37
CA LEU A 178 -17.94 -15.89 6.74
C LEU A 178 -18.55 -14.59 7.23
N CYS A 179 -17.88 -13.48 6.96
CA CYS A 179 -18.25 -12.15 7.40
C CYS A 179 -18.35 -11.19 6.22
N ASP A 180 -19.33 -10.29 6.30
CA ASP A 180 -19.48 -9.19 5.35
C ASP A 180 -18.64 -8.00 5.80
N VAL A 181 -17.67 -7.61 4.96
CA VAL A 181 -16.83 -6.42 5.17
C VAL A 181 -17.14 -5.32 4.16
N SER A 182 -18.27 -5.41 3.47
CA SER A 182 -18.74 -4.35 2.57
C SER A 182 -18.83 -3.02 3.30
N GLY A 183 -18.43 -1.93 2.65
CA GLY A 183 -18.38 -0.59 3.21
C GLY A 183 -17.19 -0.33 4.16
N GLN A 184 -16.31 -1.30 4.39
CA GLN A 184 -15.13 -1.11 5.25
C GLN A 184 -13.90 -0.72 4.43
N ARG A 185 -13.01 0.06 5.08
CA ARG A 185 -11.73 0.43 4.52
C ARG A 185 -10.83 -0.79 4.36
N LYS A 186 -10.15 -0.87 3.21
CA LYS A 186 -9.21 -1.95 2.92
C LYS A 186 -8.02 -1.91 3.89
N GLU A 187 -7.46 -3.09 4.21
CA GLU A 187 -6.24 -3.20 5.01
C GLU A 187 -5.03 -2.55 4.31
N TYR A 188 -4.04 -2.11 5.08
CA TYR A 188 -2.83 -1.43 4.61
C TYR A 188 -3.07 -0.15 3.80
N THR A 189 -4.19 0.52 4.01
CA THR A 189 -4.53 1.76 3.32
C THR A 189 -4.72 2.91 4.32
N PRO A 190 -3.63 3.53 4.81
CA PRO A 190 -3.74 4.75 5.61
C PRO A 190 -4.40 5.86 4.78
N GLU A 191 -5.31 6.64 5.40
CA GLU A 191 -6.04 7.68 4.67
C GLU A 191 -5.12 8.84 4.27
N LEU A 192 -4.18 9.21 5.13
CA LEU A 192 -3.22 10.27 4.85
C LEU A 192 -1.80 9.76 4.98
N GLN A 193 -1.00 10.03 3.95
CA GLN A 193 0.45 9.88 3.98
C GLN A 193 1.08 11.17 3.49
N ALA A 194 2.16 11.60 4.16
CA ALA A 194 2.89 12.79 3.75
C ALA A 194 4.38 12.65 4.03
N ASN A 195 5.18 13.22 3.14
CA ASN A 195 6.62 13.33 3.31
C ASN A 195 7.04 14.76 3.02
N VAL A 196 7.89 15.32 3.89
CA VAL A 196 8.49 16.65 3.70
C VAL A 196 9.98 16.54 3.97
N SER A 197 10.78 17.05 3.07
CA SER A 197 12.23 17.17 3.23
C SER A 197 12.68 18.61 3.06
N ALA A 198 13.55 19.04 3.94
CA ALA A 198 14.26 20.31 3.83
C ALA A 198 15.77 20.02 3.72
N SER A 199 16.40 20.53 2.69
CA SER A 199 17.83 20.41 2.49
C SER A 199 18.50 21.78 2.38
N TRP A 200 19.68 21.88 2.98
CA TRP A 200 20.57 23.03 2.88
C TRP A 200 21.94 22.58 2.42
N ILE A 201 22.55 23.34 1.51
CA ILE A 201 23.91 23.13 1.03
C ILE A 201 24.60 24.47 0.87
N GLY A 202 25.84 24.59 1.32
CA GLY A 202 26.61 25.83 1.18
C GLY A 202 28.07 25.67 1.56
N ASP A 203 28.87 26.63 1.15
CA ASP A 203 30.27 26.70 1.48
C ASP A 203 30.45 27.15 2.93
N VAL A 204 31.35 26.49 3.67
CA VAL A 204 31.62 26.76 5.09
C VAL A 204 33.09 27.05 5.38
N GLY A 205 33.88 27.30 4.35
CA GLY A 205 35.30 27.62 4.42
C GLY A 205 35.99 27.33 3.10
N GLU A 206 37.29 27.58 3.04
CA GLU A 206 38.10 27.34 1.82
C GLU A 206 38.05 25.83 1.47
N GLY A 207 37.42 25.52 0.33
CA GLY A 207 37.35 24.16 -0.19
C GLY A 207 36.43 23.19 0.56
N LEU A 208 35.55 23.68 1.46
CA LEU A 208 34.62 22.85 2.24
C LEU A 208 33.15 23.20 1.99
N VAL A 209 32.37 22.19 1.76
CA VAL A 209 30.90 22.28 1.60
C VAL A 209 30.22 21.55 2.76
N LEU A 210 29.30 22.21 3.43
CA LEU A 210 28.37 21.58 4.38
C LEU A 210 27.04 21.30 3.67
N ALA A 211 26.51 20.10 3.88
CA ALA A 211 25.18 19.71 3.45
C ALA A 211 24.39 19.18 4.66
N ALA A 212 23.17 19.64 4.82
CA ALA A 212 22.28 19.16 5.87
C ALA A 212 20.89 18.87 5.29
N SER A 213 20.25 17.82 5.76
CA SER A 213 18.85 17.55 5.45
C SER A 213 18.09 17.03 6.67
N VAL A 214 16.79 17.34 6.69
CA VAL A 214 15.81 16.76 7.61
C VAL A 214 14.64 16.27 6.80
N ASP A 215 14.24 15.03 7.05
CA ASP A 215 13.14 14.36 6.40
C ASP A 215 12.11 13.99 7.46
N LEU A 216 10.85 14.36 7.22
CA LEU A 216 9.71 14.03 8.04
C LEU A 216 8.75 13.18 7.19
N SER A 217 8.34 12.03 7.70
CA SER A 217 7.28 11.21 7.11
C SER A 217 6.15 11.01 8.13
N TYR A 218 4.94 11.19 7.65
CA TYR A 218 3.71 10.93 8.40
C TYR A 218 2.89 9.87 7.68
N MET A 219 2.26 9.02 8.44
CA MET A 219 1.32 8.02 7.97
C MET A 219 0.19 7.89 8.99
N ASP A 220 -1.04 7.91 8.51
CA ASP A 220 -2.24 7.71 9.31
C ASP A 220 -2.39 6.24 9.75
N ASP A 221 -3.35 5.96 10.60
CA ASP A 221 -3.62 4.62 11.09
C ASP A 221 -4.20 3.69 10.00
N TYR A 222 -3.95 2.39 10.15
CA TYR A 222 -4.53 1.36 9.29
C TYR A 222 -4.62 0.01 9.98
N LEU A 223 -5.52 -0.85 9.49
CA LEU A 223 -5.56 -2.26 9.86
C LEU A 223 -4.53 -3.04 9.02
N PHE A 224 -3.79 -3.96 9.66
CA PHE A 224 -2.77 -4.76 8.97
C PHE A 224 -3.15 -6.25 8.83
N ALA A 225 -4.41 -6.61 9.07
CA ALA A 225 -4.92 -7.95 8.88
C ALA A 225 -5.99 -7.98 7.78
N ALA A 226 -5.89 -8.91 6.84
CA ALA A 226 -6.79 -9.04 5.70
C ALA A 226 -8.25 -9.30 6.08
N ASN A 227 -8.51 -9.82 7.28
CA ASN A 227 -9.85 -10.01 7.83
C ASN A 227 -10.36 -8.81 8.64
N LEU A 228 -9.70 -7.67 8.52
CA LEU A 228 -10.03 -6.39 9.16
C LEU A 228 -10.23 -6.49 10.68
N ASP A 229 -9.45 -7.36 11.35
CA ASP A 229 -9.49 -7.47 12.81
C ASP A 229 -9.11 -6.13 13.45
N PRO A 230 -10.02 -5.48 14.22
CA PRO A 230 -9.76 -4.16 14.80
C PRO A 230 -8.62 -4.13 15.82
N ARG A 231 -8.18 -5.32 16.30
CA ARG A 231 -7.03 -5.46 17.19
C ARG A 231 -5.71 -5.49 16.42
N ALA A 232 -5.75 -5.76 15.12
CA ALA A 232 -4.61 -5.74 14.22
C ALA A 232 -4.44 -4.35 13.58
N LYS A 233 -4.22 -3.35 14.43
CA LYS A 233 -4.15 -1.94 14.06
C LYS A 233 -2.74 -1.39 14.22
N GLN A 234 -2.26 -0.64 13.24
CA GLN A 234 -1.16 0.30 13.33
C GLN A 234 -1.72 1.68 13.63
N ASP A 235 -1.29 2.31 14.70
CA ASP A 235 -1.61 3.70 14.98
C ASP A 235 -0.83 4.64 14.05
N ALA A 236 -1.33 5.88 13.89
CA ALA A 236 -0.64 6.90 13.12
C ALA A 236 0.79 7.10 13.62
N ALA A 237 1.73 7.29 12.70
CA ALA A 237 3.14 7.38 13.02
C ALA A 237 3.82 8.55 12.29
N THR A 238 4.75 9.21 13.00
CA THR A 238 5.61 10.26 12.45
C THR A 238 7.06 9.87 12.64
N GLN A 239 7.80 9.72 11.56
CA GLN A 239 9.22 9.44 11.59
C GLN A 239 10.02 10.65 11.15
N VAL A 240 11.12 10.91 11.85
CA VAL A 240 12.08 11.96 11.51
C VAL A 240 13.43 11.32 11.20
N SER A 241 14.05 11.73 10.11
CA SER A 241 15.43 11.41 9.78
C SER A 241 16.21 12.68 9.51
N ALA A 242 17.51 12.66 9.75
CA ALA A 242 18.37 13.80 9.49
C ALA A 242 19.74 13.33 9.01
N ARG A 243 20.38 14.16 8.20
CA ARG A 243 21.75 13.96 7.73
C ARG A 243 22.51 15.28 7.77
N VAL A 244 23.74 15.23 8.27
CA VAL A 244 24.69 16.36 8.19
C VAL A 244 25.99 15.79 7.61
N ALA A 245 26.51 16.42 6.56
CA ALA A 245 27.74 16.02 5.89
C ALA A 245 28.65 17.20 5.64
N ILE A 246 29.94 16.98 5.83
CA ILE A 246 30.98 17.88 5.35
C ILE A 246 31.76 17.16 4.25
N ARG A 247 32.05 17.86 3.16
CA ARG A 247 32.76 17.31 2.03
C ARG A 247 33.76 18.33 1.45
N ASP A 248 34.75 17.81 0.80
CA ASP A 248 35.63 18.59 -0.06
C ASP A 248 34.84 19.16 -1.26
N SER A 249 35.11 20.40 -1.64
CA SER A 249 34.45 21.08 -2.76
C SER A 249 34.70 20.37 -4.12
N GLU A 250 35.84 19.68 -4.27
CA GLU A 250 36.15 18.87 -5.45
C GLU A 250 35.56 17.46 -5.40
N GLY A 251 34.94 17.08 -4.28
CA GLY A 251 34.26 15.78 -4.10
C GLY A 251 35.20 14.61 -3.81
N ALA A 252 36.47 14.88 -3.45
CA ALA A 252 37.45 13.84 -3.15
C ALA A 252 37.07 13.04 -1.88
N TRP A 253 36.49 13.69 -0.89
CA TRP A 253 36.03 13.01 0.32
C TRP A 253 34.72 13.60 0.88
N GLU A 254 34.03 12.80 1.66
CA GLU A 254 32.83 13.20 2.40
C GLU A 254 32.78 12.44 3.74
N VAL A 255 32.42 13.14 4.81
CA VAL A 255 32.08 12.54 6.11
C VAL A 255 30.68 13.00 6.48
N ALA A 256 29.81 12.05 6.83
CA ALA A 256 28.42 12.31 7.14
C ALA A 256 27.98 11.61 8.44
N LEU A 257 27.20 12.31 9.25
CA LEU A 257 26.42 11.74 10.34
C LEU A 257 24.97 11.59 9.88
N LEU A 258 24.43 10.38 10.01
CA LEU A 258 23.07 10.04 9.62
C LEU A 258 22.32 9.57 10.85
N GLY A 259 21.13 10.11 11.03
CA GLY A 259 20.13 9.63 11.99
C GLY A 259 18.88 9.19 11.22
N ARG A 260 18.43 7.97 11.41
CA ARG A 260 17.20 7.44 10.81
C ARG A 260 16.25 7.05 11.91
N ASN A 261 14.97 7.34 11.68
CA ASN A 261 13.92 7.10 12.66
C ASN A 261 14.28 7.67 14.04
N LEU A 262 14.63 8.96 14.08
CA LEU A 262 15.05 9.67 15.30
C LEU A 262 13.93 9.72 16.36
N THR A 263 12.69 9.56 15.96
CA THR A 263 11.51 9.44 16.81
C THR A 263 11.35 8.07 17.45
N ASP A 264 12.14 7.07 17.00
CA ASP A 264 12.07 5.65 17.41
C ASP A 264 10.67 5.04 17.28
N GLU A 265 9.92 5.49 16.27
CA GLU A 265 8.58 4.98 15.97
C GLU A 265 8.62 3.57 15.42
N LYS A 266 7.69 2.74 15.90
CA LYS A 266 7.50 1.37 15.41
C LYS A 266 6.34 1.35 14.43
N VAL A 267 6.65 1.03 13.18
CA VAL A 267 5.67 0.88 12.11
C VAL A 267 5.64 -0.57 11.65
N ILE A 268 4.46 -1.15 11.58
CA ILE A 268 4.25 -2.53 11.15
C ILE A 268 4.20 -2.56 9.62
N ASN A 269 5.28 -3.03 9.00
CA ASN A 269 5.37 -3.14 7.54
C ASN A 269 4.60 -4.35 6.98
N LEU A 270 4.49 -5.41 7.77
CA LEU A 270 3.73 -6.61 7.46
C LEU A 270 3.28 -7.25 8.76
N GLY A 271 2.03 -7.68 8.82
CA GLY A 271 1.49 -8.37 9.98
C GLY A 271 0.19 -9.08 9.65
N GLY A 272 -0.37 -9.74 10.62
CA GLY A 272 -1.63 -10.44 10.49
C GLY A 272 -1.89 -11.39 11.65
N ASN A 273 -3.01 -12.10 11.55
CA ASN A 273 -3.33 -13.15 12.50
C ASN A 273 -2.40 -14.35 12.28
N THR A 274 -1.88 -14.91 13.36
CA THR A 274 -1.14 -16.18 13.28
C THR A 274 -2.11 -17.28 12.81
N PRO A 275 -1.82 -17.96 11.70
CA PRO A 275 -2.69 -19.02 11.21
C PRO A 275 -2.95 -20.06 12.29
N LEU A 276 -4.21 -20.46 12.45
CA LEU A 276 -4.69 -21.41 13.47
C LEU A 276 -4.44 -21.01 14.94
N GLY A 277 -4.01 -19.78 15.22
CA GLY A 277 -3.71 -19.31 16.57
C GLY A 277 -4.89 -19.54 17.54
N GLY A 278 -6.10 -19.16 17.15
CA GLY A 278 -7.31 -19.37 17.94
C GLY A 278 -7.67 -20.85 18.11
N THR A 279 -7.50 -21.67 17.08
CA THR A 279 -7.80 -23.11 17.10
C THR A 279 -6.82 -23.86 18.00
N LEU A 280 -5.52 -23.57 17.88
CA LEU A 280 -4.47 -24.23 18.66
C LEU A 280 -4.53 -23.89 20.16
N THR A 281 -5.10 -22.74 20.50
CA THR A 281 -5.33 -22.35 21.91
C THR A 281 -6.65 -22.87 22.48
N GLY A 282 -7.36 -23.72 21.73
CA GLY A 282 -8.68 -24.24 22.17
C GLY A 282 -9.76 -23.17 22.30
N GLY A 283 -9.63 -22.08 21.53
CA GLY A 283 -10.54 -20.93 21.59
C GLY A 283 -10.19 -19.94 22.71
N GLY A 284 -9.09 -20.13 23.43
CA GLY A 284 -8.69 -19.29 24.56
C GLY A 284 -8.03 -17.96 24.19
N GLY A 285 -7.71 -17.74 22.91
CA GLY A 285 -7.10 -16.51 22.45
C GLY A 285 -6.63 -16.57 21.00
N ASN A 286 -6.36 -15.41 20.43
CA ASN A 286 -5.72 -15.27 19.14
C ASN A 286 -4.30 -14.73 19.31
N SER A 287 -3.47 -14.88 18.31
CA SER A 287 -2.13 -14.30 18.27
C SER A 287 -1.88 -13.63 16.93
N TYR A 288 -0.99 -12.66 16.96
CA TYR A 288 -0.62 -11.86 15.80
C TYR A 288 0.89 -11.96 15.59
N PHE A 289 1.31 -11.87 14.36
CA PHE A 289 2.71 -11.64 14.00
C PHE A 289 2.85 -10.27 13.34
N ALA A 290 4.01 -9.64 13.51
CA ALA A 290 4.31 -8.38 12.87
C ALA A 290 5.80 -8.26 12.56
N PHE A 291 6.11 -7.69 11.40
CA PHE A 291 7.44 -7.24 11.02
C PHE A 291 7.45 -5.72 11.06
N VAL A 292 8.30 -5.17 11.91
CA VAL A 292 8.40 -3.73 12.11
C VAL A 292 9.57 -3.15 11.32
N ASN A 293 9.52 -1.83 11.09
CA ASN A 293 10.60 -1.05 10.53
C ASN A 293 11.87 -1.12 11.40
N ARG A 294 12.96 -0.55 10.90
CA ARG A 294 14.20 -0.41 11.69
C ARG A 294 13.97 0.58 12.83
N PRO A 295 14.46 0.28 14.04
CA PRO A 295 14.46 1.22 15.15
C PRO A 295 15.38 2.42 14.87
N LEU A 296 15.45 3.36 15.79
CA LEU A 296 16.39 4.45 15.76
C LEU A 296 17.80 3.94 15.42
N ASN A 297 18.39 4.55 14.42
CA ASN A 297 19.73 4.19 13.95
C ASN A 297 20.56 5.45 13.71
N ILE A 298 21.76 5.49 14.29
CA ILE A 298 22.75 6.54 14.03
C ILE A 298 23.97 5.90 13.38
N ALA A 299 24.44 6.49 12.30
CA ALA A 299 25.57 5.99 11.55
C ALA A 299 26.53 7.13 11.16
N LEU A 300 27.83 6.84 11.23
CA LEU A 300 28.87 7.67 10.65
C LEU A 300 29.29 7.03 9.31
N GLN A 301 29.29 7.81 8.25
CA GLN A 301 29.67 7.41 6.92
C GLN A 301 30.88 8.24 6.47
N ALA A 302 31.88 7.57 5.90
CA ALA A 302 32.99 8.22 5.22
C ALA A 302 33.11 7.69 3.79
N LYS A 303 33.27 8.57 2.83
CA LYS A 303 33.48 8.27 1.41
C LYS A 303 34.76 8.92 0.95
N TYR A 304 35.54 8.21 0.17
CA TYR A 304 36.72 8.72 -0.51
C TYR A 304 36.70 8.26 -1.97
N SER A 305 37.00 9.20 -2.89
CA SER A 305 37.06 8.93 -4.33
C SER A 305 38.53 9.11 -4.77
N PHE A 306 39.08 8.12 -5.52
CA PHE A 306 40.47 8.13 -6.03
C PHE A 306 40.52 8.60 -7.47
#